data_e2e47578db75ffc81ce76a8fa7ecb1ae
#
_entry.id   e2e47578db75ffc81ce76a8fa7ecb1ae
#
_cell.length_a   1.000
_cell.length_b   1.000
_cell.length_c   1.000
_cell.angle_alpha   90.00
_cell.angle_beta   90.00
_cell.angle_gamma   90.00
#
_symmetry.space_group_name_H-M   'P 1'
#
loop_
_entity.id
_entity.type
_entity.pdbx_description
1 polymer ?
#
loop_
_entity_poly.entity_id
_entity_poly.type
_entity_poly.pdbx_seq_one_letter_code
_entity_poly.pdbx_strand_id
1 'polypeptide(L)'
;MQVNRDLGAEFAAMLAAAEWDVALLQECPPRFAEPLARACGAAAHRALTARNSLGALRAAAARLNPDLIASAEGGSNLTLVRAAGSLGGIAERRELVIHHGRPERRTMALTRTAAGLCVANLHASAHRPELAAADVQRAAAAATEWAGEAPLLFGGDLNLRPDADGAVFEQLRERFGLTGFTAPGAIDHLLARGLDAVDPPRHWPPRRREIRRDGLALRLSDHAPVEGRWLIPYPPRLDDASVNSAI
;
A
#
# COMPACT_ATOMS: atom_id res chain seq x y z
N MET A 1 0.75 -20.85 -13.34
CA MET A 1 1.41 -21.18 -14.64
C MET A 1 2.54 -20.18 -14.82
N GLN A 2 3.76 -20.67 -14.92
CA GLN A 2 4.95 -19.86 -15.20
C GLN A 2 4.98 -19.57 -16.70
N VAL A 3 5.11 -18.31 -17.08
CA VAL A 3 5.05 -17.89 -18.50
C VAL A 3 6.37 -17.34 -19.02
N ASN A 4 7.41 -17.31 -18.19
CA ASN A 4 8.74 -16.76 -18.46
C ASN A 4 8.69 -15.43 -19.21
N ARG A 5 7.82 -14.53 -18.78
CA ARG A 5 7.59 -13.21 -19.39
C ARG A 5 7.63 -12.13 -18.33
N ASP A 6 8.26 -11.01 -18.68
CA ASP A 6 8.10 -9.77 -17.95
C ASP A 6 6.73 -9.16 -18.29
N LEU A 7 5.82 -9.13 -17.31
CA LEU A 7 4.48 -8.55 -17.44
C LEU A 7 4.42 -7.11 -16.88
N GLY A 8 5.57 -6.47 -16.68
CA GLY A 8 5.64 -5.13 -16.10
C GLY A 8 4.91 -4.07 -16.91
N ALA A 9 4.93 -4.17 -18.25
CA ALA A 9 4.21 -3.23 -19.12
C ALA A 9 2.68 -3.41 -19.01
N GLU A 10 2.22 -4.64 -18.95
CA GLU A 10 0.79 -4.96 -18.78
C GLU A 10 0.27 -4.55 -17.41
N PHE A 11 1.08 -4.78 -16.37
CA PHE A 11 0.77 -4.32 -15.01
C PHE A 11 0.72 -2.79 -14.95
N ALA A 12 1.68 -2.10 -15.56
CA ALA A 12 1.69 -0.64 -15.65
C ALA A 12 0.46 -0.10 -16.39
N ALA A 13 0.07 -0.72 -17.50
CA ALA A 13 -1.12 -0.34 -18.25
C ALA A 13 -2.42 -0.55 -17.45
N MET A 14 -2.54 -1.68 -16.73
CA MET A 14 -3.67 -1.95 -15.84
C MET A 14 -3.76 -0.89 -14.73
N LEU A 15 -2.65 -0.56 -14.10
CA LEU A 15 -2.61 0.42 -13.01
C LEU A 15 -2.88 1.84 -13.52
N ALA A 16 -2.35 2.20 -14.69
CA ALA A 16 -2.58 3.51 -15.30
C ALA A 16 -4.05 3.72 -15.71
N ALA A 17 -4.72 2.66 -16.19
CA ALA A 17 -6.13 2.70 -16.60
C ALA A 17 -7.11 2.72 -15.42
N ALA A 18 -6.69 2.36 -14.22
CA ALA A 18 -7.53 2.37 -13.03
C ALA A 18 -7.63 3.79 -12.44
N GLU A 19 -8.76 4.11 -11.82
CA GLU A 19 -8.97 5.37 -11.10
C GLU A 19 -8.49 5.21 -9.66
N TRP A 20 -7.52 6.03 -9.26
CA TRP A 20 -6.99 6.09 -7.90
C TRP A 20 -6.18 7.37 -7.70
N ASP A 21 -6.09 7.87 -6.48
CA ASP A 21 -5.22 8.96 -6.07
C ASP A 21 -3.94 8.45 -5.40
N VAL A 22 -4.06 7.34 -4.65
CA VAL A 22 -2.95 6.65 -3.98
C VAL A 22 -3.00 5.16 -4.31
N ALA A 23 -1.86 4.57 -4.66
CA ALA A 23 -1.71 3.12 -4.82
C ALA A 23 -0.58 2.59 -3.92
N LEU A 24 -0.89 1.51 -3.18
CA LEU A 24 0.02 0.80 -2.29
C LEU A 24 0.37 -0.55 -2.91
N LEU A 25 1.64 -0.77 -3.20
CA LEU A 25 2.14 -1.99 -3.80
C LEU A 25 3.13 -2.64 -2.84
N GLN A 26 2.98 -3.93 -2.59
CA GLN A 26 3.89 -4.76 -1.81
C GLN A 26 4.65 -5.68 -2.73
N GLU A 27 5.81 -6.18 -2.28
CA GLU A 27 6.72 -7.03 -3.07
C GLU A 27 7.12 -6.46 -4.43
N CYS A 28 6.93 -5.15 -4.63
CA CYS A 28 7.26 -4.50 -5.89
C CYS A 28 8.78 -4.54 -6.13
N PRO A 29 9.27 -5.17 -7.22
CA PRO A 29 10.69 -5.14 -7.52
C PRO A 29 11.18 -3.70 -7.69
N PRO A 30 12.32 -3.33 -7.07
CA PRO A 30 12.77 -1.93 -7.06
C PRO A 30 12.91 -1.28 -8.44
N ARG A 31 13.15 -2.06 -9.49
CA ARG A 31 13.28 -1.57 -10.87
C ARG A 31 11.98 -1.05 -11.47
N PHE A 32 10.82 -1.45 -10.92
CA PHE A 32 9.52 -1.03 -11.45
C PHE A 32 9.04 0.32 -10.90
N ALA A 33 9.65 0.84 -9.82
CA ALA A 33 9.17 2.07 -9.17
C ALA A 33 9.07 3.25 -10.15
N GLU A 34 10.15 3.58 -10.87
CA GLU A 34 10.17 4.67 -11.84
C GLU A 34 9.31 4.41 -13.09
N PRO A 35 9.34 3.22 -13.73
CA PRO A 35 8.44 2.90 -14.84
C PRO A 35 6.96 3.02 -14.47
N LEU A 36 6.54 2.50 -13.30
CA LEU A 36 5.16 2.60 -12.83
C LEU A 36 4.75 4.04 -12.53
N ALA A 37 5.60 4.79 -11.82
CA ALA A 37 5.35 6.20 -11.53
C ALA A 37 5.15 7.00 -12.82
N ARG A 38 6.00 6.81 -13.82
CA ARG A 38 5.91 7.48 -15.12
C ARG A 38 4.65 7.09 -15.87
N ALA A 39 4.34 5.79 -15.96
CA ALA A 39 3.16 5.29 -16.67
C ALA A 39 1.86 5.82 -16.06
N CYS A 40 1.83 6.05 -14.75
CA CYS A 40 0.66 6.51 -14.01
C CYS A 40 0.59 8.03 -13.81
N GLY A 41 1.61 8.81 -14.24
CA GLY A 41 1.70 10.23 -13.93
C GLY A 41 1.74 10.51 -12.43
N ALA A 42 2.48 9.67 -11.68
CA ALA A 42 2.50 9.67 -10.23
C ALA A 42 3.90 9.96 -9.67
N ALA A 43 3.95 10.51 -8.47
CA ALA A 43 5.15 10.54 -7.64
C ALA A 43 5.27 9.19 -6.90
N ALA A 44 6.51 8.73 -6.72
CA ALA A 44 6.81 7.45 -6.07
C ALA A 44 7.54 7.63 -4.75
N HIS A 45 7.20 6.80 -3.77
CA HIS A 45 7.98 6.57 -2.56
C HIS A 45 8.19 5.07 -2.38
N ARG A 46 9.44 4.64 -2.34
CA ARG A 46 9.84 3.23 -2.28
C ARG A 46 10.60 2.95 -0.99
N ALA A 47 10.07 2.11 -0.13
CA ALA A 47 10.76 1.57 1.05
C ALA A 47 11.27 0.16 0.74
N LEU A 48 12.59 -0.05 0.81
CA LEU A 48 13.20 -1.34 0.54
C LEU A 48 12.96 -2.31 1.71
N THR A 49 12.44 -3.51 1.39
CA THR A 49 12.29 -4.63 2.30
C THR A 49 13.53 -5.53 2.29
N ALA A 50 13.43 -6.80 2.68
CA ALA A 50 14.55 -7.73 2.68
C ALA A 50 15.08 -8.10 1.28
N ARG A 51 16.30 -8.66 1.22
CA ARG A 51 16.90 -9.33 0.03
C ARG A 51 17.21 -8.44 -1.18
N ASN A 52 17.54 -7.16 -0.96
CA ASN A 52 17.91 -6.25 -2.05
C ASN A 52 19.43 -6.23 -2.36
N SER A 53 20.22 -7.17 -1.82
CA SER A 53 21.64 -7.33 -2.17
C SER A 53 21.80 -7.79 -3.63
N LEU A 54 22.79 -7.22 -4.36
CA LEU A 54 23.06 -7.51 -5.78
C LEU A 54 21.87 -7.15 -6.72
N GLY A 55 21.09 -6.11 -6.39
CA GLY A 55 19.86 -5.73 -7.12
C GLY A 55 20.08 -5.54 -8.62
N ALA A 56 21.20 -4.94 -9.06
CA ALA A 56 21.49 -4.74 -10.49
C ALA A 56 21.70 -6.06 -11.23
N LEU A 57 22.41 -7.02 -10.63
CA LEU A 57 22.61 -8.36 -11.22
C LEU A 57 21.31 -9.15 -11.29
N ARG A 58 20.48 -9.08 -10.24
CA ARG A 58 19.16 -9.73 -10.19
C ARG A 58 18.20 -9.12 -11.20
N ALA A 59 18.20 -7.81 -11.35
CA ALA A 59 17.39 -7.12 -12.34
C ALA A 59 17.80 -7.51 -13.78
N ALA A 60 19.10 -7.67 -14.05
CA ALA A 60 19.59 -8.15 -15.35
C ALA A 60 19.17 -9.61 -15.60
N ALA A 61 19.33 -10.48 -14.60
CA ALA A 61 18.92 -11.88 -14.69
C ALA A 61 17.40 -12.04 -14.86
N ALA A 62 16.59 -11.23 -14.17
CA ALA A 62 15.13 -11.23 -14.29
C ALA A 62 14.64 -10.79 -15.67
N ARG A 63 15.40 -9.93 -16.37
CA ARG A 63 15.09 -9.57 -17.78
C ARG A 63 15.34 -10.72 -18.76
N LEU A 64 16.32 -11.57 -18.45
CA LEU A 64 16.66 -12.74 -19.28
C LEU A 64 15.74 -13.92 -19.01
N ASN A 65 15.42 -14.17 -17.76
CA ASN A 65 14.53 -15.25 -17.36
C ASN A 65 13.73 -14.88 -16.08
N PRO A 66 12.56 -14.21 -16.23
CA PRO A 66 11.74 -13.78 -15.11
C PRO A 66 11.32 -14.92 -14.18
N ASP A 67 10.94 -16.07 -14.73
CA ASP A 67 10.46 -17.21 -13.94
C ASP A 67 11.55 -17.86 -13.07
N LEU A 68 12.82 -17.79 -13.51
CA LEU A 68 13.95 -18.34 -12.74
C LEU A 68 14.25 -17.49 -11.51
N ILE A 69 14.12 -16.18 -11.64
CA ILE A 69 14.42 -15.25 -10.55
C ILE A 69 13.23 -15.11 -9.60
N ALA A 70 11.99 -15.17 -10.12
CA ALA A 70 10.74 -15.09 -9.35
C ALA A 70 10.82 -14.03 -8.23
N SER A 71 10.51 -14.40 -6.99
CA SER A 71 10.56 -13.51 -5.82
C SER A 71 12.00 -13.10 -5.38
N ALA A 72 13.03 -13.66 -5.99
CA ALA A 72 14.44 -13.34 -5.64
C ALA A 72 14.94 -12.00 -6.23
N GLU A 73 14.14 -11.31 -7.02
CA GLU A 73 14.50 -9.99 -7.59
C GLU A 73 14.64 -8.88 -6.54
N GLY A 74 14.19 -9.14 -5.32
CA GLY A 74 14.08 -8.18 -4.25
C GLY A 74 12.66 -7.62 -4.16
N GLY A 75 12.36 -6.96 -3.06
CA GLY A 75 11.04 -6.41 -2.82
C GLY A 75 11.10 -5.03 -2.20
N SER A 76 10.07 -4.25 -2.46
CA SER A 76 9.84 -2.97 -1.80
C SER A 76 8.35 -2.75 -1.55
N ASN A 77 8.04 -1.93 -0.56
CA ASN A 77 6.74 -1.30 -0.44
C ASN A 77 6.80 0.00 -1.23
N LEU A 78 6.04 0.06 -2.33
CA LEU A 78 5.97 1.21 -3.22
C LEU A 78 4.63 1.92 -3.02
N THR A 79 4.68 3.19 -2.64
CA THR A 79 3.53 4.09 -2.60
C THR A 79 3.61 5.01 -3.81
N LEU A 80 2.53 5.05 -4.59
CA LEU A 80 2.37 5.98 -5.70
C LEU A 80 1.27 6.99 -5.34
N VAL A 81 1.50 8.26 -5.64
CA VAL A 81 0.51 9.34 -5.47
C VAL A 81 0.40 10.08 -6.80
N ARG A 82 -0.80 10.14 -7.39
CA ARG A 82 -1.01 10.86 -8.65
C ARG A 82 -0.71 12.34 -8.49
N ALA A 83 0.12 12.88 -9.38
CA ALA A 83 0.56 14.26 -9.31
C ALA A 83 -0.56 15.26 -9.69
N ALA A 84 -1.40 14.88 -10.67
CA ALA A 84 -2.52 15.70 -11.15
C ALA A 84 -3.79 15.59 -10.30
N GLY A 85 -3.80 14.77 -9.24
CA GLY A 85 -4.95 14.58 -8.35
C GLY A 85 -5.05 15.64 -7.25
N SER A 86 -6.15 15.58 -6.48
CA SER A 86 -6.44 16.48 -5.35
C SER A 86 -5.39 16.45 -4.23
N LEU A 87 -4.56 15.40 -4.18
CA LEU A 87 -3.55 15.21 -3.15
C LEU A 87 -2.24 15.99 -3.40
N GLY A 88 -2.02 16.53 -4.62
CA GLY A 88 -0.89 17.40 -4.98
C GLY A 88 0.49 16.72 -4.95
N GLY A 89 0.54 15.39 -5.05
CA GLY A 89 1.78 14.63 -5.03
C GLY A 89 2.32 14.37 -3.61
N ILE A 90 3.62 14.08 -3.50
CA ILE A 90 4.29 13.68 -2.25
C ILE A 90 5.10 14.85 -1.68
N ALA A 91 4.77 15.28 -0.45
CA ALA A 91 5.48 16.32 0.30
C ALA A 91 6.59 15.74 1.20
N GLU A 92 6.34 14.59 1.86
CA GLU A 92 7.31 13.97 2.78
C GLU A 92 7.39 12.46 2.56
N ARG A 93 8.59 11.91 2.70
CA ARG A 93 8.88 10.47 2.64
C ARG A 93 9.67 10.05 3.87
N ARG A 94 9.24 8.98 4.52
CA ARG A 94 9.94 8.38 5.65
C ARG A 94 9.86 6.86 5.57
N GLU A 95 10.94 6.19 5.88
CA GLU A 95 10.99 4.73 5.97
C GLU A 95 11.20 4.34 7.42
N LEU A 96 10.46 3.32 7.88
CA LEU A 96 10.60 2.80 9.23
C LEU A 96 10.76 1.27 9.20
N VAL A 97 11.83 0.78 9.79
CA VAL A 97 12.02 -0.66 9.99
C VAL A 97 11.12 -1.14 11.12
N ILE A 98 10.14 -1.98 10.79
CA ILE A 98 9.18 -2.54 11.73
C ILE A 98 9.72 -3.82 12.38
N HIS A 99 10.43 -4.63 11.59
CA HIS A 99 11.00 -5.90 12.03
C HIS A 99 12.40 -6.11 11.47
N HIS A 100 13.37 -6.39 12.35
CA HIS A 100 14.76 -6.66 11.98
C HIS A 100 15.07 -8.15 11.83
N GLY A 101 14.07 -9.02 11.90
CA GLY A 101 14.26 -10.46 11.94
C GLY A 101 14.77 -11.08 10.65
N ARG A 102 15.24 -12.34 10.78
CA ARG A 102 15.54 -13.23 9.65
C ARG A 102 14.33 -14.17 9.46
N PRO A 103 14.01 -14.57 8.24
CA PRO A 103 14.71 -14.32 6.98
C PRO A 103 14.46 -12.93 6.37
N GLU A 104 13.49 -12.17 6.87
CA GLU A 104 13.01 -10.96 6.19
C GLU A 104 12.91 -9.75 7.12
N ARG A 105 13.52 -8.66 6.68
CA ARG A 105 13.30 -7.34 7.27
C ARG A 105 11.98 -6.77 6.74
N ARG A 106 11.13 -6.27 7.64
CA ARG A 106 9.91 -5.55 7.28
C ARG A 106 10.12 -4.05 7.46
N THR A 107 9.82 -3.30 6.41
CA THR A 107 9.97 -1.84 6.40
C THR A 107 8.66 -1.24 5.93
N MET A 108 8.14 -0.27 6.67
CA MET A 108 6.95 0.51 6.31
C MET A 108 7.36 1.78 5.58
N ALA A 109 6.64 2.11 4.50
CA ALA A 109 6.75 3.41 3.85
C ALA A 109 5.71 4.37 4.44
N LEU A 110 6.16 5.50 4.97
CA LEU A 110 5.32 6.60 5.48
C LEU A 110 5.41 7.76 4.50
N THR A 111 4.30 8.09 3.87
CA THR A 111 4.21 9.10 2.80
C THR A 111 3.20 10.17 3.20
N ARG A 112 3.61 11.45 3.22
CA ARG A 112 2.67 12.57 3.38
C ARG A 112 2.46 13.24 2.04
N THR A 113 1.22 13.43 1.65
CA THR A 113 0.85 14.16 0.44
C THR A 113 0.89 15.67 0.67
N ALA A 114 0.92 16.45 -0.39
CA ALA A 114 0.86 17.91 -0.27
C ALA A 114 -0.45 18.41 0.35
N ALA A 115 -1.55 17.68 0.16
CA ALA A 115 -2.84 17.95 0.81
C ALA A 115 -2.89 17.49 2.29
N GLY A 116 -1.80 16.99 2.87
CA GLY A 116 -1.72 16.60 4.27
C GLY A 116 -2.18 15.19 4.61
N LEU A 117 -2.68 14.40 3.66
CA LEU A 117 -2.99 12.99 3.90
C LEU A 117 -1.71 12.22 4.22
N CYS A 118 -1.72 11.51 5.35
CA CYS A 118 -0.69 10.55 5.72
C CYS A 118 -1.04 9.16 5.20
N VAL A 119 -0.07 8.47 4.63
CA VAL A 119 -0.23 7.13 4.05
C VAL A 119 0.85 6.22 4.61
N ALA A 120 0.48 5.08 5.18
CA ALA A 120 1.37 4.05 5.67
C ALA A 120 1.18 2.77 4.84
N ASN A 121 2.22 2.32 4.15
CA ASN A 121 2.24 1.13 3.33
C ASN A 121 3.11 0.06 3.98
N LEU A 122 2.49 -1.05 4.40
CA LEU A 122 3.12 -2.16 5.11
C LEU A 122 2.91 -3.48 4.36
N HIS A 123 3.95 -4.31 4.34
CA HIS A 123 3.85 -5.74 4.15
C HIS A 123 4.35 -6.42 5.42
N ALA A 124 3.43 -6.97 6.21
CA ALA A 124 3.72 -7.63 7.48
C ALA A 124 4.32 -9.04 7.28
N SER A 125 4.78 -9.66 8.36
CA SER A 125 5.38 -11.00 8.30
C SER A 125 4.38 -12.03 7.82
N ALA A 126 4.78 -12.85 6.83
CA ALA A 126 3.97 -13.95 6.31
C ALA A 126 4.13 -15.23 7.13
N HIS A 127 3.16 -16.16 7.03
CA HIS A 127 3.18 -17.52 7.59
C HIS A 127 3.29 -17.65 9.12
N ARG A 128 3.25 -16.52 9.86
CA ARG A 128 3.35 -16.47 11.32
C ARG A 128 2.44 -15.38 11.87
N PRO A 129 1.16 -15.70 12.14
CA PRO A 129 0.16 -14.69 12.55
C PRO A 129 0.59 -13.86 13.76
N GLU A 130 1.26 -14.45 14.74
CA GLU A 130 1.77 -13.73 15.92
C GLU A 130 2.84 -12.69 15.58
N LEU A 131 3.69 -12.94 14.58
CA LEU A 131 4.64 -11.94 14.09
C LEU A 131 3.95 -10.87 13.25
N ALA A 132 2.99 -11.27 12.40
CA ALA A 132 2.18 -10.33 11.63
C ALA A 132 1.44 -9.37 12.57
N ALA A 133 0.80 -9.89 13.62
CA ALA A 133 0.12 -9.09 14.64
C ALA A 133 1.06 -8.08 15.31
N ALA A 134 2.25 -8.54 15.71
CA ALA A 134 3.25 -7.68 16.33
C ALA A 134 3.78 -6.60 15.36
N ASP A 135 3.98 -6.95 14.08
CA ASP A 135 4.39 -6.01 13.04
C ASP A 135 3.32 -4.95 12.79
N VAL A 136 2.06 -5.36 12.64
CA VAL A 136 0.93 -4.47 12.39
C VAL A 136 0.70 -3.51 13.55
N GLN A 137 0.77 -4.00 14.79
CA GLN A 137 0.61 -3.14 15.99
C GLN A 137 1.73 -2.10 16.11
N ARG A 138 3.00 -2.50 15.90
CA ARG A 138 4.14 -1.56 15.89
C ARG A 138 4.02 -0.54 14.77
N ALA A 139 3.64 -0.99 13.59
CA ALA A 139 3.45 -0.12 12.43
C ALA A 139 2.32 0.88 12.65
N ALA A 140 1.17 0.44 13.19
CA ALA A 140 0.03 1.28 13.50
C ALA A 140 0.37 2.35 14.54
N ALA A 141 1.07 1.97 15.62
CA ALA A 141 1.53 2.90 16.64
C ALA A 141 2.44 3.99 16.04
N ALA A 142 3.46 3.58 15.28
CA ALA A 142 4.40 4.51 14.66
C ALA A 142 3.75 5.40 13.58
N ALA A 143 2.85 4.85 12.77
CA ALA A 143 2.13 5.61 11.75
C ALA A 143 1.20 6.65 12.37
N THR A 144 0.51 6.28 13.46
CA THR A 144 -0.40 7.16 14.19
C THR A 144 0.36 8.29 14.88
N GLU A 145 1.48 7.98 15.54
CA GLU A 145 2.35 8.97 16.16
C GLU A 145 2.90 9.96 15.11
N TRP A 146 3.41 9.46 14.00
CA TRP A 146 3.93 10.29 12.93
C TRP A 146 2.87 11.16 12.25
N ALA A 147 1.64 10.63 12.06
CA ALA A 147 0.54 11.37 11.46
C ALA A 147 0.03 12.49 12.39
N GLY A 148 0.11 12.31 13.73
CA GLY A 148 -0.50 13.24 14.69
C GLY A 148 -2.02 13.31 14.46
N GLU A 149 -2.55 14.51 14.33
CA GLU A 149 -3.98 14.75 14.07
C GLU A 149 -4.35 14.66 12.57
N ALA A 150 -3.36 14.51 11.68
CA ALA A 150 -3.64 14.41 10.25
C ALA A 150 -4.39 13.12 9.88
N PRO A 151 -5.22 13.16 8.82
CA PRO A 151 -5.87 11.96 8.30
C PRO A 151 -4.83 10.91 7.90
N LEU A 152 -5.12 9.66 8.20
CA LEU A 152 -4.21 8.53 7.95
C LEU A 152 -4.92 7.41 7.19
N LEU A 153 -4.33 7.01 6.07
CA LEU A 153 -4.61 5.76 5.36
C LEU A 153 -3.51 4.75 5.72
N PHE A 154 -3.85 3.66 6.36
CA PHE A 154 -2.95 2.58 6.74
C PHE A 154 -3.33 1.31 5.99
N GLY A 155 -2.43 0.72 5.23
CA GLY A 155 -2.78 -0.46 4.46
C GLY A 155 -1.61 -1.22 3.87
N GLY A 156 -1.98 -2.24 3.10
CA GLY A 156 -1.10 -3.18 2.43
C GLY A 156 -1.46 -4.63 2.75
N ASP A 157 -0.50 -5.53 2.54
CA ASP A 157 -0.62 -6.93 2.94
C ASP A 157 -0.28 -7.06 4.44
N LEU A 158 -1.32 -7.16 5.26
CA LEU A 158 -1.17 -7.26 6.71
C LEU A 158 -0.97 -8.72 7.17
N ASN A 159 -1.18 -9.71 6.28
CA ASN A 159 -1.11 -11.14 6.58
C ASN A 159 -1.97 -11.56 7.79
N LEU A 160 -3.03 -10.82 8.09
CA LEU A 160 -3.99 -11.05 9.16
C LEU A 160 -5.40 -11.06 8.58
N ARG A 161 -6.25 -11.94 9.11
CA ARG A 161 -7.65 -12.06 8.70
C ARG A 161 -8.57 -11.62 9.83
N PRO A 162 -9.53 -10.71 9.57
CA PRO A 162 -10.47 -10.25 10.61
C PRO A 162 -11.28 -11.38 11.27
N ASP A 163 -11.61 -12.44 10.54
CA ASP A 163 -12.33 -13.61 11.09
C ASP A 163 -11.46 -14.52 12.00
N ALA A 164 -10.15 -14.53 11.80
CA ALA A 164 -9.23 -15.33 12.62
C ALA A 164 -8.49 -14.46 13.67
N ASP A 165 -8.15 -13.23 13.32
CA ASP A 165 -7.31 -12.31 14.11
C ASP A 165 -8.10 -11.10 14.63
N GLY A 166 -9.40 -11.25 14.86
CA GLY A 166 -10.33 -10.16 15.19
C GLY A 166 -9.88 -9.27 16.34
N ALA A 167 -9.23 -9.84 17.36
CA ALA A 167 -8.69 -9.08 18.48
C ALA A 167 -7.64 -8.04 18.07
N VAL A 168 -6.86 -8.30 17.00
CA VAL A 168 -5.90 -7.32 16.48
C VAL A 168 -6.62 -6.16 15.82
N PHE A 169 -7.64 -6.44 14.99
CA PHE A 169 -8.44 -5.40 14.32
C PHE A 169 -9.22 -4.55 15.33
N GLU A 170 -9.72 -5.15 16.41
CA GLU A 170 -10.34 -4.42 17.51
C GLU A 170 -9.35 -3.46 18.18
N GLN A 171 -8.12 -3.91 18.46
CA GLN A 171 -7.08 -3.05 19.00
C GLN A 171 -6.68 -1.93 18.03
N LEU A 172 -6.64 -2.20 16.72
CA LEU A 172 -6.38 -1.17 15.70
C LEU A 172 -7.45 -0.08 15.75
N ARG A 173 -8.72 -0.48 15.91
CA ARG A 173 -9.85 0.44 16.05
C ARG A 173 -9.78 1.23 17.37
N GLU A 174 -9.63 0.55 18.50
CA GLU A 174 -9.76 1.17 19.83
C GLU A 174 -8.56 2.05 20.19
N ARG A 175 -7.35 1.60 19.88
CA ARG A 175 -6.12 2.30 20.28
C ARG A 175 -5.65 3.35 19.27
N PHE A 176 -5.91 3.11 17.98
CA PHE A 176 -5.35 3.93 16.90
C PHE A 176 -6.43 4.59 16.02
N GLY A 177 -7.71 4.29 16.25
CA GLY A 177 -8.81 4.82 15.44
C GLY A 177 -8.84 4.32 14.00
N LEU A 178 -8.08 3.24 13.70
CA LEU A 178 -7.99 2.66 12.36
C LEU A 178 -9.18 1.72 12.10
N THR A 179 -10.01 2.06 11.11
CA THR A 179 -11.24 1.34 10.77
C THR A 179 -11.30 0.98 9.29
N GLY A 180 -12.17 0.06 8.89
CA GLY A 180 -12.48 -0.21 7.49
C GLY A 180 -11.71 -1.39 6.89
N PHE A 181 -11.61 -2.54 7.57
CA PHE A 181 -11.03 -3.74 6.96
C PHE A 181 -11.80 -4.20 5.71
N THR A 182 -11.12 -4.87 4.78
CA THR A 182 -11.63 -5.21 3.45
C THR A 182 -12.74 -6.26 3.47
N ALA A 183 -12.48 -7.41 4.10
CA ALA A 183 -13.44 -8.53 4.25
C ALA A 183 -12.93 -9.49 5.33
N PRO A 184 -13.80 -10.33 5.92
CA PRO A 184 -13.41 -11.23 7.00
C PRO A 184 -12.21 -12.12 6.70
N GLY A 185 -12.16 -12.75 5.53
CA GLY A 185 -11.05 -13.65 5.11
C GLY A 185 -9.93 -12.97 4.32
N ALA A 186 -9.94 -11.64 4.17
CA ALA A 186 -8.89 -10.90 3.46
C ALA A 186 -7.62 -10.78 4.30
N ILE A 187 -6.47 -10.67 3.63
CA ILE A 187 -5.18 -10.33 4.26
C ILE A 187 -4.65 -8.96 3.77
N ASP A 188 -5.20 -8.46 2.67
CA ASP A 188 -4.93 -7.14 2.13
C ASP A 188 -5.99 -6.16 2.63
N HIS A 189 -5.57 -5.07 3.26
CA HIS A 189 -6.47 -4.12 3.90
C HIS A 189 -6.11 -2.67 3.61
N LEU A 190 -7.15 -1.82 3.65
CA LEU A 190 -7.05 -0.38 3.70
C LEU A 190 -7.85 0.10 4.91
N LEU A 191 -7.15 0.54 5.96
CA LEU A 191 -7.73 1.08 7.18
C LEU A 191 -7.57 2.60 7.21
N ALA A 192 -8.57 3.30 7.71
CA ALA A 192 -8.58 4.76 7.71
C ALA A 192 -8.81 5.33 9.10
N ARG A 193 -8.18 6.48 9.38
CA ARG A 193 -8.44 7.31 10.55
C ARG A 193 -8.59 8.76 10.10
N GLY A 194 -9.64 9.44 10.59
CA GLY A 194 -9.91 10.84 10.23
C GLY A 194 -10.25 11.03 8.74
N LEU A 195 -10.84 10.02 8.12
CA LEU A 195 -11.35 10.02 6.75
C LEU A 195 -12.78 9.52 6.75
N ASP A 196 -13.66 10.16 5.96
CA ASP A 196 -15.05 9.75 5.81
C ASP A 196 -15.19 8.74 4.68
N ALA A 197 -15.58 7.51 5.00
CA ALA A 197 -15.73 6.44 4.02
C ALA A 197 -16.93 6.71 3.09
N VAL A 198 -16.68 6.75 1.78
CA VAL A 198 -17.71 6.82 0.72
C VAL A 198 -18.00 5.42 0.19
N ASP A 199 -16.96 4.71 -0.22
CA ASP A 199 -17.02 3.31 -0.60
C ASP A 199 -16.08 2.52 0.31
N PRO A 200 -16.58 1.52 1.06
CA PRO A 200 -15.72 0.70 1.92
C PRO A 200 -14.73 -0.11 1.10
N PRO A 201 -13.59 -0.50 1.69
CA PRO A 201 -12.58 -1.33 1.01
C PRO A 201 -13.17 -2.64 0.51
N ARG A 202 -12.88 -2.99 -0.74
CA ARG A 202 -13.32 -4.22 -1.39
C ARG A 202 -12.30 -4.73 -2.40
N HIS A 203 -12.28 -6.03 -2.63
CA HIS A 203 -11.45 -6.64 -3.65
C HIS A 203 -11.94 -6.34 -5.07
N TRP A 204 -11.01 -6.17 -5.97
CA TRP A 204 -11.32 -6.17 -7.40
C TRP A 204 -11.82 -7.53 -7.85
N PRO A 205 -12.82 -7.58 -8.75
CA PRO A 205 -13.22 -8.83 -9.38
C PRO A 205 -12.07 -9.36 -10.25
N PRO A 206 -11.95 -10.71 -10.41
CA PRO A 206 -10.84 -11.34 -11.13
C PRO A 206 -10.58 -10.75 -12.52
N ARG A 207 -11.65 -10.43 -13.27
CA ARG A 207 -11.56 -9.85 -14.62
C ARG A 207 -10.79 -8.53 -14.72
N ARG A 208 -10.68 -7.75 -13.62
CA ARG A 208 -9.96 -6.47 -13.63
C ARG A 208 -8.45 -6.64 -13.52
N ARG A 209 -7.96 -7.80 -13.08
CA ARG A 209 -6.53 -8.13 -12.94
C ARG A 209 -6.05 -9.23 -13.89
N GLU A 210 -6.93 -9.67 -14.83
CA GLU A 210 -6.63 -10.70 -15.82
C GLU A 210 -6.53 -10.06 -17.20
N ILE A 211 -5.53 -10.47 -17.97
CA ILE A 211 -5.36 -10.11 -19.37
C ILE A 211 -5.41 -11.36 -20.23
N ARG A 212 -5.83 -11.22 -21.48
CA ARG A 212 -5.73 -12.28 -22.47
C ARG A 212 -4.58 -11.99 -23.41
N ARG A 213 -3.64 -12.92 -23.50
CA ARG A 213 -2.51 -12.83 -24.41
C ARG A 213 -2.16 -14.22 -24.96
N ASP A 214 -2.02 -14.32 -26.28
CA ASP A 214 -1.69 -15.57 -26.99
C ASP A 214 -2.62 -16.74 -26.59
N GLY A 215 -3.93 -16.49 -26.44
CA GLY A 215 -4.92 -17.48 -26.04
C GLY A 215 -4.92 -17.84 -24.53
N LEU A 216 -4.01 -17.30 -23.75
CA LEU A 216 -3.90 -17.54 -22.31
C LEU A 216 -4.55 -16.43 -21.50
N ALA A 217 -5.25 -16.81 -20.43
CA ALA A 217 -5.65 -15.87 -19.38
C ALA A 217 -4.49 -15.74 -18.37
N LEU A 218 -3.89 -14.56 -18.30
CA LEU A 218 -2.77 -14.26 -17.40
C LEU A 218 -3.26 -13.35 -16.30
N ARG A 219 -2.96 -13.74 -15.05
CA ARG A 219 -3.24 -12.95 -13.87
C ARG A 219 -2.03 -12.08 -13.56
N LEU A 220 -2.24 -10.75 -13.47
CA LEU A 220 -1.18 -9.77 -13.24
C LEU A 220 -0.74 -9.66 -11.77
N SER A 221 -1.54 -10.17 -10.84
CA SER A 221 -1.20 -10.28 -9.43
C SER A 221 -1.86 -11.51 -8.84
N ASP A 222 -1.18 -12.25 -7.97
CA ASP A 222 -1.72 -13.36 -7.20
C ASP A 222 -2.71 -12.87 -6.13
N HIS A 223 -2.47 -11.69 -5.53
CA HIS A 223 -3.42 -11.01 -4.68
C HIS A 223 -4.46 -10.23 -5.48
N ALA A 224 -5.68 -10.15 -4.96
CA ALA A 224 -6.70 -9.27 -5.50
C ALA A 224 -6.44 -7.84 -5.02
N PRO A 225 -6.24 -6.86 -5.93
CA PRO A 225 -6.17 -5.47 -5.50
C PRO A 225 -7.39 -5.07 -4.68
N VAL A 226 -7.17 -4.26 -3.66
CA VAL A 226 -8.21 -3.68 -2.81
C VAL A 226 -8.41 -2.22 -3.21
N GLU A 227 -9.66 -1.80 -3.37
CA GLU A 227 -10.02 -0.40 -3.57
C GLU A 227 -11.01 0.08 -2.52
N GLY A 228 -10.92 1.34 -2.15
CA GLY A 228 -11.86 2.04 -1.30
C GLY A 228 -11.84 3.52 -1.63
N ARG A 229 -12.90 4.26 -1.22
CA ARG A 229 -13.02 5.70 -1.44
C ARG A 229 -13.31 6.42 -0.15
N TRP A 230 -12.64 7.53 0.07
CA TRP A 230 -12.80 8.38 1.24
C TRP A 230 -12.81 9.85 0.86
N LEU A 231 -13.51 10.64 1.64
CA LEU A 231 -13.35 12.09 1.67
C LEU A 231 -12.36 12.46 2.76
N ILE A 232 -11.48 13.40 2.46
CA ILE A 232 -10.65 14.05 3.46
C ILE A 232 -11.50 15.16 4.04
N PRO A 233 -11.86 15.12 5.34
CA PRO A 233 -12.59 16.21 5.96
C PRO A 233 -11.80 17.51 5.79
N TYR A 234 -12.44 18.54 5.29
CA TYR A 234 -11.83 19.87 5.26
C TYR A 234 -11.54 20.28 6.72
N PRO A 235 -10.35 20.74 7.08
CA PRO A 235 -10.16 21.35 8.38
C PRO A 235 -11.16 22.51 8.48
N PRO A 236 -11.85 22.70 9.64
CA PRO A 236 -12.73 23.84 9.82
C PRO A 236 -11.92 25.10 9.46
N ARG A 237 -12.46 25.94 8.58
CA ARG A 237 -11.81 27.20 8.24
C ARG A 237 -11.66 27.99 9.55
N LEU A 238 -10.46 28.47 9.80
CA LEU A 238 -10.17 29.29 10.99
C LEU A 238 -11.08 30.52 11.12
N ASP A 239 -11.83 30.84 10.06
CA ASP A 239 -12.77 31.96 10.00
C ASP A 239 -14.14 31.66 10.66
N ASP A 240 -14.50 30.39 10.88
CA ASP A 240 -15.77 30.04 11.54
C ASP A 240 -15.73 30.15 13.07
N ALA A 241 -14.55 30.33 13.66
CA ALA A 241 -14.39 30.49 15.10
C ALA A 241 -14.63 31.92 15.59
N SER A 242 -14.80 32.90 14.71
CA SER A 242 -14.91 34.33 15.06
C SER A 242 -16.34 34.91 15.04
N VAL A 243 -17.38 34.10 14.79
CA VAL A 243 -18.77 34.60 14.69
C VAL A 243 -19.60 34.33 15.95
N ASN A 244 -19.12 33.63 16.99
CA ASN A 244 -19.87 33.37 18.21
C ASN A 244 -19.31 34.04 19.48
N SER A 245 -18.85 35.28 19.39
CA SER A 245 -18.67 36.10 20.59
C SER A 245 -19.13 37.51 20.36
N ALA A 246 -20.43 37.70 20.35
CA ALA A 246 -21.10 38.96 20.66
C ALA A 246 -22.56 38.65 21.04
N ILE A 247 -22.84 38.63 22.28
CA ILE A 247 -23.87 39.27 23.12
C ILE A 247 -23.96 38.53 24.43
#